data_42c9639869cc100d1a1958e6234baed0
#
_entry.id   42c9639869cc100d1a1958e6234baed0
#
_cell.length_a   1.000
_cell.length_b   1.000
_cell.length_c   1.000
_cell.angle_alpha   90.00
_cell.angle_beta   90.00
_cell.angle_gamma   90.00
#
_symmetry.space_group_name_H-M   'P 1'
#
loop_
_entity.id
_entity.type
_entity.pdbx_description
1 polymer ?
#
loop_
_entity_poly.entity_id
_entity_poly.type
_entity_poly.pdbx_seq_one_letter_code
_entity_poly.pdbx_strand_id
1 'polypeptide(L)'
;MALKQVDVSEDASTVTDGITGIFQAMKLPRLADADLYLGIPFPILDKFYQALREQRLEDDKKKFLNRMRYSGIFKERSADTFKWGEDTYPLAEPGAIENALSIDFVRQRKSLIVAGPPGTGKSLLVTIIACKAIWAEFSVLYKTAHDIATELRETKTVNSLSGYIKKLQARDVLIIEDVTFATFDKPTAQAFFSIMDKRYGRKTTIITANGNINEWAGNFPDKSMSSAILGRFYEDATLINMNGAIDMRLSKAKGILGNNDIVSGNTEGGATVG
;
A
#
# COMPACT_ATOMS: atom_id res chain seq x y z
N MET A 1 0.79 -7.40 11.82
CA MET A 1 0.20 -7.25 13.17
C MET A 1 0.45 -8.56 13.88
N ALA A 2 1.48 -8.62 14.71
CA ALA A 2 1.74 -9.79 15.52
C ALA A 2 0.55 -9.96 16.46
N LEU A 3 -0.13 -11.08 16.40
CA LEU A 3 -1.07 -11.47 17.42
C LEU A 3 -0.28 -11.55 18.72
N LYS A 4 -0.55 -10.63 19.66
CA LYS A 4 -0.06 -10.73 21.02
C LYS A 4 -0.41 -12.13 21.50
N GLN A 5 0.59 -12.91 21.89
CA GLN A 5 0.38 -14.03 22.81
C GLN A 5 -0.22 -13.40 24.08
N VAL A 6 -1.51 -13.51 24.23
CA VAL A 6 -2.19 -13.20 25.47
C VAL A 6 -2.09 -14.47 26.28
N ASP A 7 -1.14 -14.48 27.18
CA ASP A 7 -1.04 -15.46 28.23
C ASP A 7 -2.08 -15.05 29.31
N VAL A 8 -3.33 -15.41 29.08
CA VAL A 8 -4.41 -15.24 30.02
C VAL A 8 -4.99 -16.63 30.23
N SER A 9 -5.13 -17.05 31.44
CA SER A 9 -5.96 -18.23 31.82
C SER A 9 -7.39 -17.95 31.36
N GLU A 10 -7.67 -18.28 30.08
CA GLU A 10 -9.00 -18.13 29.51
C GLU A 10 -9.94 -19.09 30.26
N ASP A 11 -11.05 -18.58 30.75
CA ASP A 11 -12.10 -19.41 31.30
C ASP A 11 -12.98 -20.00 30.18
N ALA A 12 -13.85 -20.94 30.53
CA ALA A 12 -14.72 -21.60 29.55
C ALA A 12 -15.63 -20.61 28.80
N SER A 13 -16.00 -19.49 29.41
CA SER A 13 -16.82 -18.44 28.79
C SER A 13 -16.06 -17.73 27.69
N THR A 14 -14.84 -17.29 27.97
CA THR A 14 -13.95 -16.60 26.99
C THR A 14 -13.67 -17.51 25.78
N VAL A 15 -13.43 -18.78 26.00
CA VAL A 15 -13.20 -19.76 24.93
C VAL A 15 -14.46 -19.98 24.10
N THR A 16 -15.63 -20.10 24.74
CA THR A 16 -16.91 -20.20 24.02
C THR A 16 -17.19 -18.98 23.15
N ASP A 17 -16.99 -17.78 23.67
CA ASP A 17 -17.14 -16.55 22.93
C ASP A 17 -16.17 -16.47 21.71
N GLY A 18 -14.95 -16.96 21.90
CA GLY A 18 -13.97 -17.08 20.83
C GLY A 18 -14.42 -18.05 19.72
N ILE A 19 -14.96 -19.23 20.08
CA ILE A 19 -15.50 -20.21 19.12
C ILE A 19 -16.68 -19.62 18.35
N THR A 20 -17.65 -19.06 19.06
CA THR A 20 -18.84 -18.47 18.44
C THR A 20 -18.47 -17.31 17.50
N GLY A 21 -17.52 -16.45 17.89
CA GLY A 21 -16.99 -15.39 17.08
C GLY A 21 -16.34 -15.88 15.79
N ILE A 22 -15.57 -16.99 15.84
CA ILE A 22 -14.98 -17.61 14.65
C ILE A 22 -16.08 -18.07 13.69
N PHE A 23 -17.11 -18.79 14.19
CA PHE A 23 -18.18 -19.30 13.35
C PHE A 23 -19.09 -18.19 12.80
N GLN A 24 -19.32 -17.11 13.55
CA GLN A 24 -20.00 -15.91 13.04
C GLN A 24 -19.25 -15.31 11.85
N ALA A 25 -17.94 -15.13 11.99
CA ALA A 25 -17.10 -14.61 10.91
C ALA A 25 -17.04 -15.54 9.69
N MET A 26 -17.23 -16.85 9.87
CA MET A 26 -17.37 -17.85 8.81
C MET A 26 -18.78 -17.91 8.21
N LYS A 27 -19.72 -17.12 8.72
CA LYS A 27 -21.15 -17.13 8.33
C LYS A 27 -21.81 -18.49 8.56
N LEU A 28 -21.47 -19.16 9.63
CA LEU A 28 -22.02 -20.44 10.06
C LEU A 28 -22.86 -20.25 11.36
N PRO A 29 -24.04 -19.61 11.27
CA PRO A 29 -24.79 -19.16 12.44
C PRO A 29 -25.22 -20.32 13.38
N ARG A 30 -25.44 -21.52 12.84
CA ARG A 30 -25.80 -22.67 13.68
C ARG A 30 -24.66 -23.12 14.57
N LEU A 31 -23.42 -23.00 14.15
CA LEU A 31 -22.23 -23.34 14.93
C LEU A 31 -21.77 -22.15 15.80
N ALA A 32 -22.31 -20.96 15.57
CA ALA A 32 -22.07 -19.78 16.38
C ALA A 32 -23.00 -19.66 17.59
N ASP A 33 -23.84 -20.71 17.86
CA ASP A 33 -24.73 -20.78 18.99
C ASP A 33 -23.94 -21.25 20.21
N ALA A 34 -23.83 -20.40 21.23
CA ALA A 34 -23.10 -20.69 22.47
C ALA A 34 -23.64 -21.89 23.23
N ASP A 35 -24.94 -22.13 23.11
CA ASP A 35 -25.60 -23.24 23.80
C ASP A 35 -25.10 -24.62 23.37
N LEU A 36 -24.55 -24.72 22.15
CA LEU A 36 -23.94 -25.98 21.69
C LEU A 36 -22.71 -26.41 22.49
N TYR A 37 -22.08 -25.48 23.19
CA TYR A 37 -20.83 -25.71 23.93
C TYR A 37 -21.05 -25.88 25.43
N LEU A 38 -22.30 -25.73 25.90
CA LEU A 38 -22.65 -25.94 27.32
C LEU A 38 -22.37 -27.38 27.73
N GLY A 39 -21.69 -27.53 28.87
CA GLY A 39 -21.37 -28.83 29.44
C GLY A 39 -20.17 -29.56 28.82
N ILE A 40 -19.52 -28.98 27.81
CA ILE A 40 -18.27 -29.55 27.31
C ILE A 40 -17.13 -29.22 28.31
N PRO A 41 -16.36 -30.24 28.77
CA PRO A 41 -15.23 -29.98 29.66
C PRO A 41 -14.23 -29.01 29.08
N PHE A 42 -13.79 -28.03 29.89
CA PHE A 42 -12.88 -26.96 29.46
C PHE A 42 -11.65 -27.44 28.67
N PRO A 43 -10.92 -28.51 29.05
CA PRO A 43 -9.75 -28.96 28.31
C PRO A 43 -10.08 -29.44 26.88
N ILE A 44 -11.30 -29.90 26.64
CA ILE A 44 -11.76 -30.31 25.30
C ILE A 44 -12.12 -29.07 24.49
N LEU A 45 -12.87 -28.16 25.11
CA LEU A 45 -13.29 -26.91 24.49
C LEU A 45 -12.08 -26.04 24.09
N ASP A 46 -11.08 -25.94 24.96
CA ASP A 46 -9.85 -25.20 24.69
C ASP A 46 -9.07 -25.81 23.50
N LYS A 47 -8.87 -27.16 23.50
CA LYS A 47 -8.21 -27.80 22.35
C LYS A 47 -8.96 -27.56 21.04
N PHE A 48 -10.29 -27.61 21.08
CA PHE A 48 -11.11 -27.34 19.91
C PHE A 48 -10.94 -25.87 19.43
N TYR A 49 -10.95 -24.92 20.35
CA TYR A 49 -10.73 -23.53 20.08
C TYR A 49 -9.36 -23.26 19.46
N GLN A 50 -8.30 -23.85 20.03
CA GLN A 50 -6.95 -23.70 19.47
C GLN A 50 -6.87 -24.26 18.05
N ALA A 51 -7.44 -25.42 17.79
CA ALA A 51 -7.49 -26.00 16.44
C ALA A 51 -8.26 -25.10 15.44
N LEU A 52 -9.38 -24.53 15.87
CA LEU A 52 -10.15 -23.58 15.04
C LEU A 52 -9.35 -22.30 14.75
N ARG A 53 -8.64 -21.77 15.73
CA ARG A 53 -7.78 -20.58 15.57
C ARG A 53 -6.65 -20.86 14.57
N GLU A 54 -5.97 -21.98 14.70
CA GLU A 54 -4.90 -22.39 13.77
C GLU A 54 -5.44 -22.53 12.35
N GLN A 55 -6.55 -23.25 12.18
CA GLN A 55 -7.18 -23.40 10.86
C GLN A 55 -7.59 -22.06 10.27
N ARG A 56 -8.17 -21.17 11.07
CA ARG A 56 -8.54 -19.83 10.64
C ARG A 56 -7.32 -19.02 10.17
N LEU A 57 -6.23 -19.06 10.94
CA LEU A 57 -4.98 -18.37 10.57
C LEU A 57 -4.42 -18.90 9.25
N GLU A 58 -4.45 -20.22 9.05
CA GLU A 58 -4.02 -20.82 7.78
C GLU A 58 -4.88 -20.37 6.59
N ASP A 59 -6.21 -20.36 6.79
CA ASP A 59 -7.15 -19.96 5.73
C ASP A 59 -7.01 -18.48 5.38
N ASP A 60 -6.85 -17.61 6.37
CA ASP A 60 -6.64 -16.19 6.15
C ASP A 60 -5.27 -15.94 5.48
N LYS A 61 -4.23 -16.70 5.84
CA LYS A 61 -2.94 -16.67 5.16
C LYS A 61 -3.04 -17.15 3.70
N LYS A 62 -3.79 -18.23 3.42
CA LYS A 62 -4.05 -18.70 2.05
C LYS A 62 -4.79 -17.65 1.23
N LYS A 63 -5.82 -17.01 1.79
CA LYS A 63 -6.56 -15.92 1.14
C LYS A 63 -5.65 -14.73 0.85
N PHE A 64 -4.83 -14.31 1.83
CA PHE A 64 -3.86 -13.24 1.67
C PHE A 64 -2.87 -13.54 0.53
N LEU A 65 -2.22 -14.71 0.53
CA LEU A 65 -1.27 -15.11 -0.50
C LEU A 65 -1.92 -15.17 -1.89
N ASN A 66 -3.16 -15.62 -1.98
CA ASN A 66 -3.90 -15.64 -3.23
C ASN A 66 -4.17 -14.21 -3.74
N ARG A 67 -4.61 -13.30 -2.87
CA ARG A 67 -4.80 -11.87 -3.23
C ARG A 67 -3.48 -11.20 -3.61
N MET A 68 -2.39 -11.49 -2.89
CA MET A 68 -1.05 -10.99 -3.21
C MET A 68 -0.62 -11.37 -4.63
N ARG A 69 -0.85 -12.64 -5.04
CA ARG A 69 -0.50 -13.12 -6.39
C ARG A 69 -1.12 -12.27 -7.50
N TYR A 70 -2.35 -11.80 -7.31
CA TYR A 70 -3.08 -11.00 -8.31
C TYR A 70 -2.95 -9.49 -8.12
N SER A 71 -2.27 -9.06 -7.06
CA SER A 71 -2.11 -7.63 -6.77
C SER A 71 -0.98 -6.96 -7.55
N GLY A 72 -0.03 -7.71 -8.10
CA GLY A 72 1.19 -7.17 -8.70
C GLY A 72 2.28 -6.83 -7.67
N ILE A 73 2.09 -7.19 -6.41
CA ILE A 73 3.09 -7.00 -5.35
C ILE A 73 3.95 -8.26 -5.27
N PHE A 74 5.27 -8.11 -5.46
CA PHE A 74 6.20 -9.24 -5.52
C PHE A 74 6.64 -9.76 -4.15
N LYS A 75 6.58 -8.92 -3.10
CA LYS A 75 7.05 -9.27 -1.76
C LYS A 75 6.21 -8.59 -0.69
N GLU A 76 5.79 -9.39 0.29
CA GLU A 76 5.16 -8.87 1.50
C GLU A 76 6.12 -7.95 2.26
N ARG A 77 5.58 -6.84 2.76
CA ARG A 77 6.30 -5.86 3.59
C ARG A 77 5.50 -5.56 4.84
N SER A 78 6.18 -5.58 5.98
CA SER A 78 5.62 -5.18 7.27
C SER A 78 6.01 -3.76 7.62
N ALA A 79 5.17 -3.11 8.41
CA ALA A 79 5.41 -1.80 8.97
C ALA A 79 6.71 -1.74 9.79
N ASP A 80 7.09 -2.82 10.44
CA ASP A 80 8.31 -2.93 11.24
C ASP A 80 9.60 -2.79 10.43
N THR A 81 9.51 -2.96 9.11
CA THR A 81 10.66 -2.81 8.19
C THR A 81 10.91 -1.37 7.76
N PHE A 82 10.06 -0.45 8.14
CA PHE A 82 10.13 0.95 7.74
C PHE A 82 10.32 1.82 8.98
N LYS A 83 11.39 2.62 9.00
CA LYS A 83 11.62 3.61 10.05
C LYS A 83 11.03 4.93 9.58
N TRP A 84 9.97 5.37 10.22
CA TRP A 84 9.39 6.70 10.05
C TRP A 84 9.54 7.46 11.36
N GLY A 85 9.85 8.73 11.24
CA GLY A 85 9.95 9.68 12.33
C GLY A 85 9.97 11.07 11.74
N GLU A 86 9.65 12.07 12.52
CA GLU A 86 9.67 13.47 12.08
C GLU A 86 11.04 13.86 11.52
N ASP A 87 12.13 13.37 12.13
CA ASP A 87 13.49 13.59 11.64
C ASP A 87 13.79 12.93 10.29
N THR A 88 13.04 11.88 9.94
CA THR A 88 13.24 11.16 8.66
C THR A 88 12.51 11.84 7.52
N TYR A 89 11.36 12.45 7.80
CA TYR A 89 10.47 13.09 6.82
C TYR A 89 10.06 14.49 7.28
N PRO A 90 10.99 15.46 7.28
CA PRO A 90 10.79 16.78 7.89
C PRO A 90 9.71 17.64 7.22
N LEU A 91 9.31 17.29 6.01
CA LEU A 91 8.26 18.01 5.26
C LEU A 91 6.94 17.22 5.16
N ALA A 92 6.84 16.06 5.81
CA ALA A 92 5.57 15.36 5.95
C ALA A 92 4.77 16.00 7.09
N GLU A 93 3.46 16.14 6.89
CA GLU A 93 2.57 16.57 7.97
C GLU A 93 2.64 15.58 9.14
N PRO A 94 2.71 16.06 10.40
CA PRO A 94 2.76 15.20 11.57
C PRO A 94 1.61 14.18 11.56
N GLY A 95 1.92 12.91 11.79
CA GLY A 95 0.94 11.81 11.80
C GLY A 95 0.41 11.39 10.43
N ALA A 96 0.82 12.01 9.31
CA ALA A 96 0.31 11.65 7.98
C ALA A 96 0.69 10.22 7.58
N ILE A 97 1.89 9.76 7.95
CA ILE A 97 2.36 8.41 7.66
C ILE A 97 1.61 7.39 8.52
N GLU A 98 1.44 7.65 9.81
CA GLU A 98 0.68 6.82 10.74
C GLU A 98 -0.79 6.70 10.29
N ASN A 99 -1.40 7.81 9.88
CA ASN A 99 -2.75 7.84 9.34
C ASN A 99 -2.85 7.00 8.05
N ALA A 100 -1.87 7.09 7.16
CA ALA A 100 -1.83 6.25 5.96
C ALA A 100 -1.67 4.77 6.31
N LEU A 101 -0.89 4.44 7.33
CA LEU A 101 -0.68 3.07 7.80
C LEU A 101 -1.89 2.49 8.55
N SER A 102 -2.80 3.30 9.07
CA SER A 102 -4.07 2.82 9.63
C SER A 102 -4.98 2.23 8.56
N ILE A 103 -4.80 2.63 7.29
CA ILE A 103 -5.63 2.31 6.13
C ILE A 103 -7.10 2.77 6.23
N ASP A 104 -7.41 3.66 7.16
CA ASP A 104 -8.78 4.17 7.32
C ASP A 104 -9.23 4.99 6.11
N PHE A 105 -8.30 5.69 5.46
CA PHE A 105 -8.56 6.39 4.21
C PHE A 105 -9.08 5.44 3.10
N VAL A 106 -8.63 4.15 3.09
CA VAL A 106 -9.13 3.13 2.16
C VAL A 106 -10.60 2.82 2.45
N ARG A 107 -10.98 2.68 3.73
CA ARG A 107 -12.37 2.49 4.15
C ARG A 107 -13.25 3.68 3.78
N GLN A 108 -12.69 4.88 3.87
CA GLN A 108 -13.34 6.14 3.49
C GLN A 108 -13.31 6.42 1.98
N ARG A 109 -12.67 5.55 1.18
CA ARG A 109 -12.51 5.68 -0.29
C ARG A 109 -11.76 6.93 -0.71
N LYS A 110 -10.93 7.49 0.15
CA LYS A 110 -10.06 8.62 -0.14
C LYS A 110 -8.80 8.16 -0.82
N SER A 111 -8.14 9.06 -1.53
CA SER A 111 -6.92 8.81 -2.27
C SER A 111 -5.68 9.26 -1.48
N LEU A 112 -4.50 8.82 -1.91
CA LEU A 112 -3.23 9.16 -1.30
C LEU A 112 -2.19 9.52 -2.37
N ILE A 113 -1.46 10.60 -2.15
CA ILE A 113 -0.30 11.00 -2.95
C ILE A 113 0.94 10.86 -2.07
N VAL A 114 1.95 10.16 -2.55
CA VAL A 114 3.27 10.08 -1.90
C VAL A 114 4.31 10.66 -2.86
N ALA A 115 4.82 11.84 -2.55
CA ALA A 115 5.75 12.56 -3.42
C ALA A 115 7.10 12.79 -2.73
N GLY A 116 8.18 12.69 -3.49
CA GLY A 116 9.54 12.93 -2.98
C GLY A 116 10.63 12.33 -3.85
N PRO A 117 11.91 12.61 -3.59
CA PRO A 117 13.04 12.12 -4.38
C PRO A 117 13.12 10.58 -4.42
N PRO A 118 13.85 10.00 -5.40
CA PRO A 118 14.19 8.59 -5.39
C PRO A 118 14.91 8.19 -4.09
N GLY A 119 14.66 6.96 -3.60
CA GLY A 119 15.34 6.45 -2.42
C GLY A 119 14.70 6.78 -1.07
N THR A 120 13.72 7.67 -1.01
CA THR A 120 13.07 8.12 0.23
C THR A 120 12.10 7.09 0.84
N GLY A 121 11.86 5.96 0.18
CA GLY A 121 10.99 4.90 0.71
C GLY A 121 9.53 4.95 0.25
N LYS A 122 9.16 5.77 -0.74
CA LYS A 122 7.78 5.84 -1.29
C LYS A 122 7.21 4.47 -1.63
N SER A 123 7.92 3.71 -2.47
CA SER A 123 7.50 2.37 -2.90
C SER A 123 7.37 1.39 -1.72
N LEU A 124 8.22 1.53 -0.70
CA LEU A 124 8.15 0.73 0.50
C LEU A 124 6.89 1.06 1.31
N LEU A 125 6.62 2.35 1.53
CA LEU A 125 5.42 2.80 2.25
C LEU A 125 4.14 2.31 1.56
N VAL A 126 4.00 2.55 0.24
CA VAL A 126 2.79 2.14 -0.48
C VAL A 126 2.64 0.62 -0.56
N THR A 127 3.76 -0.13 -0.59
CA THR A 127 3.72 -1.61 -0.52
C THR A 127 3.23 -2.08 0.85
N ILE A 128 3.66 -1.47 1.95
CA ILE A 128 3.17 -1.79 3.30
C ILE A 128 1.66 -1.50 3.40
N ILE A 129 1.22 -0.33 2.91
CA ILE A 129 -0.21 0.03 2.87
C ILE A 129 -1.00 -1.01 2.06
N ALA A 130 -0.48 -1.41 0.91
CA ALA A 130 -1.09 -2.43 0.05
C ALA A 130 -1.22 -3.79 0.77
N CYS A 131 -0.17 -4.25 1.45
CA CYS A 131 -0.21 -5.49 2.24
C CYS A 131 -1.27 -5.41 3.35
N LYS A 132 -1.34 -4.30 4.08
CA LYS A 132 -2.38 -4.08 5.09
C LYS A 132 -3.79 -4.06 4.50
N ALA A 133 -3.98 -3.43 3.33
CA ALA A 133 -5.27 -3.43 2.64
C ALA A 133 -5.67 -4.84 2.18
N ILE A 134 -4.73 -5.65 1.69
CA ILE A 134 -4.97 -7.06 1.32
C ILE A 134 -5.36 -7.89 2.54
N TRP A 135 -4.67 -7.73 3.68
CA TRP A 135 -5.04 -8.36 4.95
C TRP A 135 -6.44 -7.93 5.42
N ALA A 136 -6.82 -6.67 5.21
CA ALA A 136 -8.16 -6.16 5.47
C ALA A 136 -9.19 -6.51 4.38
N GLU A 137 -8.87 -7.49 3.54
CA GLU A 137 -9.70 -8.07 2.50
C GLU A 137 -10.03 -7.18 1.29
N PHE A 138 -9.40 -6.00 1.14
CA PHE A 138 -9.55 -5.16 -0.04
C PHE A 138 -8.86 -5.79 -1.28
N SER A 139 -9.47 -5.62 -2.43
CA SER A 139 -8.86 -5.98 -3.71
C SER A 139 -7.87 -4.89 -4.13
N VAL A 140 -6.59 -5.24 -4.17
CA VAL A 140 -5.49 -4.32 -4.53
C VAL A 140 -4.96 -4.63 -5.92
N LEU A 141 -4.57 -3.60 -6.67
CA LEU A 141 -3.77 -3.73 -7.88
C LEU A 141 -2.67 -2.68 -7.86
N TYR A 142 -1.43 -3.16 -8.01
CA TYR A 142 -0.21 -2.36 -8.04
C TYR A 142 0.37 -2.39 -9.46
N LYS A 143 0.59 -1.23 -10.06
CA LYS A 143 1.20 -1.07 -11.37
C LYS A 143 2.00 0.21 -11.44
N THR A 144 3.03 0.24 -12.30
CA THR A 144 3.66 1.50 -12.66
C THR A 144 2.77 2.27 -13.63
N ALA A 145 2.88 3.59 -13.64
CA ALA A 145 2.17 4.41 -14.60
C ALA A 145 2.61 4.08 -16.05
N HIS A 146 3.88 3.73 -16.22
CA HIS A 146 4.43 3.28 -17.50
C HIS A 146 3.75 2.00 -18.01
N ASP A 147 3.61 0.98 -17.14
CA ASP A 147 2.93 -0.27 -17.50
C ASP A 147 1.48 -0.02 -17.90
N ILE A 148 0.77 0.84 -17.14
CA ILE A 148 -0.61 1.21 -17.47
C ILE A 148 -0.67 1.88 -18.85
N ALA A 149 0.19 2.85 -19.13
CA ALA A 149 0.22 3.53 -20.41
C ALA A 149 0.55 2.57 -21.56
N THR A 150 1.49 1.66 -21.36
CA THR A 150 1.89 0.65 -22.33
C THR A 150 0.76 -0.36 -22.60
N GLU A 151 0.16 -0.92 -21.55
CA GLU A 151 -0.94 -1.87 -21.70
C GLU A 151 -2.18 -1.23 -22.35
N LEU A 152 -2.48 0.04 -22.06
CA LEU A 152 -3.54 0.79 -22.75
C LEU A 152 -3.27 0.96 -24.25
N ARG A 153 -2.00 1.20 -24.63
CA ARG A 153 -1.56 1.40 -26.03
C ARG A 153 -1.51 0.09 -26.80
N GLU A 154 -1.03 -0.97 -26.19
CA GLU A 154 -0.81 -2.26 -26.85
C GLU A 154 -2.07 -3.10 -26.98
N THR A 155 -3.13 -2.77 -26.26
CA THR A 155 -4.37 -3.53 -26.29
C THR A 155 -5.11 -3.32 -27.61
N LYS A 156 -5.02 -4.30 -28.51
CA LYS A 156 -5.39 -4.19 -29.94
C LYS A 156 -6.88 -4.27 -30.22
N THR A 157 -7.71 -4.79 -29.32
CA THR A 157 -9.15 -4.94 -29.55
C THR A 157 -9.97 -4.12 -28.58
N VAL A 158 -11.12 -3.58 -29.05
CA VAL A 158 -12.03 -2.78 -28.21
C VAL A 158 -12.49 -3.58 -26.98
N ASN A 159 -12.77 -4.86 -27.14
CA ASN A 159 -13.25 -5.71 -26.05
C ASN A 159 -12.16 -5.94 -24.98
N SER A 160 -10.92 -6.18 -25.40
CA SER A 160 -9.81 -6.35 -24.45
C SER A 160 -9.45 -5.04 -23.75
N LEU A 161 -9.49 -3.90 -24.43
CA LEU A 161 -9.29 -2.59 -23.85
C LEU A 161 -10.38 -2.27 -22.82
N SER A 162 -11.65 -2.49 -23.15
CA SER A 162 -12.76 -2.32 -22.21
C SER A 162 -12.61 -3.22 -20.99
N GLY A 163 -12.18 -4.47 -21.17
CA GLY A 163 -11.91 -5.41 -20.07
C GLY A 163 -10.78 -4.92 -19.17
N TYR A 164 -9.69 -4.41 -19.74
CA TYR A 164 -8.58 -3.86 -18.98
C TYR A 164 -8.97 -2.61 -18.20
N ILE A 165 -9.67 -1.67 -18.83
CA ILE A 165 -10.18 -0.47 -18.15
C ILE A 165 -11.10 -0.86 -16.98
N LYS A 166 -12.04 -1.79 -17.18
CA LYS A 166 -12.92 -2.30 -16.11
C LYS A 166 -12.15 -2.94 -14.98
N LYS A 167 -11.06 -3.69 -15.28
CA LYS A 167 -10.20 -4.29 -14.28
C LYS A 167 -9.55 -3.24 -13.37
N LEU A 168 -9.05 -2.12 -13.95
CA LEU A 168 -8.47 -1.02 -13.18
C LEU A 168 -9.52 -0.24 -12.38
N GLN A 169 -10.71 -0.06 -12.95
CA GLN A 169 -11.83 0.64 -12.29
C GLN A 169 -12.40 -0.14 -11.10
N ALA A 170 -12.45 -1.47 -11.19
CA ALA A 170 -13.11 -2.33 -10.20
C ALA A 170 -12.35 -2.52 -8.90
N ARG A 171 -11.02 -2.37 -8.89
CA ARG A 171 -10.20 -2.62 -7.70
C ARG A 171 -10.52 -1.62 -6.59
N ASP A 172 -10.58 -2.11 -5.34
CA ASP A 172 -10.82 -1.25 -4.19
C ASP A 172 -9.66 -0.26 -4.01
N VAL A 173 -8.43 -0.75 -4.17
CA VAL A 173 -7.20 0.06 -4.14
C VAL A 173 -6.43 -0.13 -5.44
N LEU A 174 -6.20 0.95 -6.16
CA LEU A 174 -5.30 1.01 -7.32
C LEU A 174 -4.07 1.81 -6.92
N ILE A 175 -2.90 1.18 -6.98
CA ILE A 175 -1.61 1.85 -6.78
C ILE A 175 -0.96 2.08 -8.12
N ILE A 176 -0.63 3.34 -8.40
CA ILE A 176 0.03 3.79 -9.62
C ILE A 176 1.37 4.39 -9.23
N GLU A 177 2.43 3.61 -9.47
CA GLU A 177 3.78 4.02 -9.10
C GLU A 177 4.44 4.85 -10.20
N ASP A 178 5.26 5.82 -9.76
CA ASP A 178 6.13 6.64 -10.60
C ASP A 178 5.39 7.37 -11.73
N VAL A 179 4.31 8.08 -11.38
CA VAL A 179 3.47 8.78 -12.36
C VAL A 179 4.23 9.81 -13.20
N THR A 180 5.32 10.37 -12.67
CA THR A 180 6.12 11.38 -13.37
C THR A 180 6.93 10.84 -14.56
N PHE A 181 7.09 9.52 -14.68
CA PHE A 181 7.84 8.89 -15.78
C PHE A 181 6.97 8.34 -16.92
N ALA A 182 5.66 8.35 -16.78
CA ALA A 182 4.77 7.86 -17.82
C ALA A 182 4.32 8.97 -18.75
N THR A 183 4.43 8.77 -20.05
CA THR A 183 3.87 9.65 -21.07
C THR A 183 2.64 9.02 -21.72
N PHE A 184 1.62 9.84 -21.96
CA PHE A 184 0.36 9.41 -22.55
C PHE A 184 0.16 10.09 -23.91
N ASP A 185 -0.19 9.32 -24.94
CA ASP A 185 -0.77 9.86 -26.17
C ASP A 185 -2.25 10.16 -25.96
N LYS A 186 -2.89 10.82 -26.93
CA LYS A 186 -4.30 11.25 -26.79
C LYS A 186 -5.28 10.10 -26.48
N PRO A 187 -5.25 8.95 -27.16
CA PRO A 187 -6.13 7.84 -26.85
C PRO A 187 -5.89 7.23 -25.47
N THR A 188 -4.64 7.02 -25.09
CA THR A 188 -4.30 6.43 -23.76
C THR A 188 -4.62 7.41 -22.63
N ALA A 189 -4.43 8.72 -22.84
CA ALA A 189 -4.82 9.76 -21.90
C ALA A 189 -6.34 9.77 -21.66
N GLN A 190 -7.14 9.62 -22.69
CA GLN A 190 -8.60 9.54 -22.58
C GLN A 190 -9.04 8.30 -21.79
N ALA A 191 -8.43 7.14 -22.08
CA ALA A 191 -8.70 5.90 -21.35
C ALA A 191 -8.30 6.04 -19.88
N PHE A 192 -7.13 6.59 -19.60
CA PHE A 192 -6.63 6.85 -18.24
C PHE A 192 -7.57 7.81 -17.49
N PHE A 193 -7.98 8.91 -18.12
CA PHE A 193 -8.95 9.84 -17.56
C PHE A 193 -10.26 9.13 -17.17
N SER A 194 -10.78 8.28 -18.05
CA SER A 194 -12.02 7.49 -17.78
C SER A 194 -11.83 6.56 -16.57
N ILE A 195 -10.63 5.99 -16.39
CA ILE A 195 -10.33 5.16 -15.20
C ILE A 195 -10.39 6.02 -13.95
N MET A 196 -9.72 7.16 -13.95
CA MET A 196 -9.62 8.04 -12.78
C MET A 196 -10.99 8.65 -12.43
N ASP A 197 -11.76 9.08 -13.42
CA ASP A 197 -13.12 9.62 -13.25
C ASP A 197 -14.06 8.61 -12.56
N LYS A 198 -14.04 7.36 -13.00
CA LYS A 198 -14.86 6.30 -12.41
C LYS A 198 -14.46 5.93 -10.98
N ARG A 199 -13.19 6.15 -10.63
CA ARG A 199 -12.66 5.84 -9.30
C ARG A 199 -12.87 6.97 -8.30
N TYR A 200 -12.88 8.23 -8.75
CA TYR A 200 -13.01 9.41 -7.91
C TYR A 200 -14.22 9.32 -6.96
N GLY A 201 -13.98 9.50 -5.65
CA GLY A 201 -14.98 9.41 -4.59
C GLY A 201 -15.64 8.03 -4.38
N ARG A 202 -15.19 6.98 -5.11
CA ARG A 202 -15.79 5.64 -5.05
C ARG A 202 -14.80 4.55 -4.67
N LYS A 203 -13.55 4.72 -5.04
CA LYS A 203 -12.46 3.76 -4.85
C LYS A 203 -11.18 4.49 -4.52
N THR A 204 -10.34 3.90 -3.70
CA THR A 204 -9.04 4.48 -3.34
C THR A 204 -8.05 4.38 -4.49
N THR A 205 -7.38 5.49 -4.79
CA THR A 205 -6.23 5.50 -5.69
C THR A 205 -5.02 6.04 -4.93
N ILE A 206 -3.91 5.31 -4.97
CA ILE A 206 -2.63 5.73 -4.38
C ILE A 206 -1.68 6.00 -5.52
N ILE A 207 -1.04 7.16 -5.54
CA ILE A 207 -0.02 7.47 -6.54
C ILE A 207 1.31 7.81 -5.87
N THR A 208 2.41 7.43 -6.51
CA THR A 208 3.73 7.90 -6.14
C THR A 208 4.32 8.77 -7.24
N ALA A 209 4.99 9.86 -6.85
CA ALA A 209 5.65 10.79 -7.75
C ALA A 209 7.10 11.01 -7.32
N ASN A 210 8.02 11.06 -8.29
CA ASN A 210 9.39 11.47 -8.05
C ASN A 210 9.48 12.99 -8.21
N GLY A 211 9.69 13.71 -7.09
CA GLY A 211 9.67 15.17 -7.08
C GLY A 211 8.26 15.77 -6.97
N ASN A 212 7.98 16.78 -7.77
CA ASN A 212 6.73 17.52 -7.72
C ASN A 212 5.64 16.83 -8.56
N ILE A 213 4.51 16.51 -7.97
CA ILE A 213 3.37 15.91 -8.67
C ILE A 213 2.85 16.77 -9.84
N ASN A 214 3.04 18.10 -9.78
CA ASN A 214 2.62 18.98 -10.86
C ASN A 214 3.38 18.74 -12.17
N GLU A 215 4.59 18.17 -12.12
CA GLU A 215 5.37 17.80 -13.31
C GLU A 215 4.64 16.72 -14.13
N TRP A 216 3.81 15.91 -13.48
CA TRP A 216 3.00 14.90 -14.15
C TRP A 216 2.03 15.51 -15.18
N ALA A 217 1.58 16.74 -14.98
CA ALA A 217 0.72 17.45 -15.95
C ALA A 217 1.37 17.54 -17.34
N GLY A 218 2.70 17.66 -17.41
CA GLY A 218 3.46 17.71 -18.67
C GLY A 218 3.47 16.39 -19.45
N ASN A 219 3.08 15.28 -18.85
CA ASN A 219 3.09 13.96 -19.46
C ASN A 219 1.80 13.67 -20.25
N PHE A 220 0.83 14.58 -20.22
CA PHE A 220 -0.42 14.49 -20.97
C PHE A 220 -0.41 15.41 -22.19
N PRO A 221 -1.01 14.98 -23.31
CA PRO A 221 -1.06 15.78 -24.53
C PRO A 221 -1.96 17.02 -24.41
N ASP A 222 -2.86 17.02 -23.42
CA ASP A 222 -3.84 18.07 -23.19
C ASP A 222 -3.78 18.56 -21.74
N LYS A 223 -3.43 19.84 -21.56
CA LYS A 223 -3.33 20.48 -20.24
C LYS A 223 -4.69 20.52 -19.51
N SER A 224 -5.80 20.63 -20.23
CA SER A 224 -7.11 20.65 -19.58
C SER A 224 -7.44 19.31 -18.95
N MET A 225 -7.09 18.21 -19.62
CA MET A 225 -7.27 16.86 -19.12
C MET A 225 -6.39 16.58 -17.89
N SER A 226 -5.10 16.98 -17.96
CA SER A 226 -4.20 16.81 -16.83
C SER A 226 -4.65 17.63 -15.61
N SER A 227 -5.08 18.87 -15.83
CA SER A 227 -5.63 19.71 -14.76
C SER A 227 -6.89 19.11 -14.11
N ALA A 228 -7.78 18.51 -14.91
CA ALA A 228 -8.97 17.85 -14.40
C ALA A 228 -8.64 16.59 -13.58
N ILE A 229 -7.63 15.81 -13.97
CA ILE A 229 -7.16 14.65 -13.19
C ILE A 229 -6.54 15.11 -11.87
N LEU A 230 -5.59 16.06 -11.94
CA LEU A 230 -4.88 16.56 -10.76
C LEU A 230 -5.83 17.28 -9.80
N GLY A 231 -6.77 18.08 -10.31
CA GLY A 231 -7.76 18.78 -9.48
C GLY A 231 -8.54 17.80 -8.61
N ARG A 232 -9.05 16.71 -9.19
CA ARG A 232 -9.76 15.67 -8.45
C ARG A 232 -8.89 14.96 -7.41
N PHE A 233 -7.61 14.73 -7.72
CA PHE A 233 -6.68 14.19 -6.73
C PHE A 233 -6.47 15.16 -5.57
N TYR A 234 -6.26 16.45 -5.83
CA TYR A 234 -6.04 17.45 -4.78
C TYR A 234 -7.28 17.68 -3.89
N GLU A 235 -8.48 17.46 -4.42
CA GLU A 235 -9.71 17.58 -3.63
C GLU A 235 -9.91 16.43 -2.64
N ASP A 236 -9.46 15.21 -2.98
CA ASP A 236 -9.80 13.98 -2.23
C ASP A 236 -8.58 13.27 -1.64
N ALA A 237 -7.37 13.62 -2.03
CA ALA A 237 -6.18 12.91 -1.61
C ALA A 237 -5.43 13.60 -0.47
N THR A 238 -4.93 12.78 0.47
CA THR A 238 -3.90 13.21 1.42
C THR A 238 -2.55 13.20 0.71
N LEU A 239 -1.75 14.24 0.91
CA LEU A 239 -0.38 14.33 0.39
C LEU A 239 0.62 13.99 1.49
N ILE A 240 1.46 12.98 1.26
CA ILE A 240 2.67 12.72 2.05
C ILE A 240 3.85 13.27 1.28
N ASN A 241 4.45 14.34 1.80
CA ASN A 241 5.61 14.99 1.20
C ASN A 241 6.89 14.42 1.80
N MET A 242 7.62 13.61 1.04
CA MET A 242 8.89 13.01 1.42
C MET A 242 10.11 13.81 0.89
N ASN A 243 9.94 15.05 0.46
CA ASN A 243 11.06 15.90 0.11
C ASN A 243 11.89 16.21 1.37
N GLY A 244 13.19 16.38 1.20
CA GLY A 244 14.12 16.56 2.32
C GLY A 244 14.47 15.28 3.10
N ALA A 245 13.82 14.15 2.81
CA ALA A 245 14.15 12.88 3.41
C ALA A 245 15.50 12.33 2.92
N ILE A 246 16.16 11.58 3.79
CA ILE A 246 17.45 10.93 3.49
C ILE A 246 17.22 9.78 2.49
N ASP A 247 18.10 9.64 1.50
CA ASP A 247 18.10 8.44 0.63
C ASP A 247 18.48 7.20 1.45
N MET A 248 17.49 6.35 1.69
CA MET A 248 17.63 5.13 2.51
C MET A 248 18.57 4.10 1.86
N ARG A 249 18.79 4.16 0.54
CA ARG A 249 19.73 3.28 -0.18
C ARG A 249 21.16 3.69 0.12
N LEU A 250 21.45 4.98 0.12
CA LEU A 250 22.76 5.53 0.48
C LEU A 250 23.10 5.30 1.95
N SER A 251 22.13 5.45 2.86
CA SER A 251 22.30 5.12 4.28
C SER A 251 22.69 3.66 4.49
N LYS A 252 22.03 2.72 3.77
CA LYS A 252 22.40 1.30 3.84
C LYS A 252 23.78 1.02 3.27
N ALA A 253 24.12 1.61 2.14
CA ALA A 253 25.44 1.46 1.52
C ALA A 253 26.55 1.97 2.44
N LYS A 254 26.38 3.12 3.08
CA LYS A 254 27.34 3.65 4.06
C LYS A 254 27.49 2.76 5.31
N GLY A 255 26.40 2.15 5.78
CA GLY A 255 26.43 1.21 6.91
C GLY A 255 27.11 -0.12 6.57
N ILE A 256 27.12 -0.53 5.30
CA ILE A 256 27.82 -1.75 4.83
C ILE A 256 29.32 -1.47 4.61
N LEU A 257 29.67 -0.26 4.15
CA LEU A 257 31.06 0.10 3.84
C LEU A 257 31.91 0.54 5.05
N GLY A 258 31.32 0.61 6.25
CA GLY A 258 32.05 1.06 7.45
C GLY A 258 32.43 2.54 7.39
N ASN A 259 32.56 3.17 8.53
CA ASN A 259 32.86 4.61 8.69
C ASN A 259 34.28 5.05 8.22
N ASN A 260 34.99 4.28 7.42
CA ASN A 260 36.45 4.47 7.23
C ASN A 260 36.89 5.04 5.87
N ASP A 261 35.99 5.39 4.94
CA ASP A 261 36.44 5.90 3.63
C ASP A 261 35.81 7.25 3.21
N ILE A 262 35.81 8.22 4.13
CA ILE A 262 35.73 9.63 3.73
C ILE A 262 37.10 10.26 4.04
N VAL A 263 38.08 9.89 3.23
CA VAL A 263 39.34 10.65 3.18
C VAL A 263 39.03 11.95 2.41
N SER A 264 39.15 13.02 3.18
CA SER A 264 39.28 14.40 2.77
C SER A 264 40.18 14.56 1.53
N GLY A 265 39.57 14.84 0.40
CA GLY A 265 40.27 15.40 -0.74
C GLY A 265 40.42 16.91 -0.60
N ASN A 266 41.22 17.35 0.35
CA ASN A 266 41.77 18.69 0.36
C ASN A 266 43.01 18.70 -0.54
N THR A 267 42.85 19.08 -1.76
CA THR A 267 43.96 19.57 -2.60
C THR A 267 44.27 21.02 -2.22
N GLU A 268 45.17 21.19 -1.26
CA GLU A 268 45.91 22.45 -1.15
C GLU A 268 46.94 22.52 -2.29
N GLY A 269 46.59 23.26 -3.31
CA GLY A 269 47.52 23.70 -4.33
C GLY A 269 48.17 25.00 -3.93
N GLY A 270 49.23 24.94 -3.09
CA GLY A 270 50.11 26.05 -2.84
C GLY A 270 51.11 26.18 -4.00
N ALA A 271 50.93 27.12 -4.89
CA ALA A 271 51.94 27.59 -5.81
C ALA A 271 52.71 28.73 -5.14
N THR A 272 53.91 28.49 -4.77
CA THR A 272 54.90 29.54 -4.49
C THR A 272 55.85 29.60 -5.65
N VAL A 273 55.83 30.74 -6.33
CA VAL A 273 56.85 31.20 -7.31
C VAL A 273 58.00 31.73 -6.53
N GLY A 274 59.20 31.28 -6.88
CA GLY A 274 60.47 31.86 -6.57
C GLY A 274 61.32 31.86 -7.83
#